data_a56f997942917a562a0147c55a71a047
#
_entry.id   a56f997942917a562a0147c55a71a047
#
_cell.length_a   1.000
_cell.length_b   1.000
_cell.length_c   1.000
_cell.angle_alpha   90.00
_cell.angle_beta   90.00
_cell.angle_gamma   90.00
#
_symmetry.space_group_name_H-M   'P 1'
#
loop_
_entity.id
_entity.type
_entity.pdbx_description
1 polymer ?
#
loop_
_entity_poly.entity_id
_entity_poly.type
_entity_poly.pdbx_seq_one_letter_code
_entity_poly.pdbx_strand_id
1 'polypeptide(L)'
;MEALEKAHIFCVIHGSIARGDVSPRSDIDIFIPQNFPSFTVENALRAAGISISRRILVQATPTYSIKGYIEIDDQCCVSFPLSKMREVERDFYKFGGEATLEMLRSKVRVPGVDKRLMLIEPTDNGHVESSIIGQEERVAKLLGISVDTVLDRVRILLRRDKVGRTGLFVERELAPEESFESVLKRLADTNPAVRRRLREG
;
A
#
# COMPACT_ATOMS: atom_id res chain seq x y z
N MET A 1 3.10 -11.91 -6.67
CA MET A 1 3.89 -11.04 -7.59
C MET A 1 4.14 -11.71 -8.95
N GLU A 2 4.62 -12.96 -9.04
CA GLU A 2 4.89 -13.62 -10.34
C GLU A 2 3.68 -13.69 -11.28
N ALA A 3 2.48 -13.92 -10.73
CA ALA A 3 1.24 -13.90 -11.51
C ALA A 3 0.99 -12.55 -12.19
N LEU A 4 1.27 -11.46 -11.49
CA LEU A 4 1.15 -10.09 -11.99
C LEU A 4 2.24 -9.78 -13.03
N GLU A 5 3.48 -10.18 -12.76
CA GLU A 5 4.61 -10.02 -13.70
C GLU A 5 4.33 -10.71 -15.04
N LYS A 6 3.80 -11.96 -15.02
CA LYS A 6 3.39 -12.69 -16.24
C LYS A 6 2.30 -11.98 -17.04
N ALA A 7 1.47 -11.19 -16.38
CA ALA A 7 0.45 -10.35 -17.01
C ALA A 7 0.97 -8.93 -17.35
N HIS A 8 2.27 -8.69 -17.28
CA HIS A 8 2.91 -7.39 -17.48
C HIS A 8 2.41 -6.27 -16.56
N ILE A 9 1.97 -6.65 -15.35
CA ILE A 9 1.55 -5.72 -14.31
C ILE A 9 2.72 -5.54 -13.34
N PHE A 10 3.33 -4.35 -13.34
CA PHE A 10 4.36 -4.00 -12.39
C PHE A 10 3.77 -3.90 -10.98
N CYS A 11 4.42 -4.53 -10.01
CA CYS A 11 4.02 -4.46 -8.60
C CYS A 11 5.24 -4.48 -7.68
N VAL A 12 5.06 -3.99 -6.50
CA VAL A 12 6.05 -4.01 -5.41
C VAL A 12 5.45 -4.68 -4.18
N ILE A 13 6.30 -5.28 -3.36
CA ILE A 13 5.93 -5.64 -1.99
C ILE A 13 6.44 -4.56 -1.05
N HIS A 14 5.70 -4.26 0.01
CA HIS A 14 6.16 -3.23 0.94
C HIS A 14 6.06 -3.69 2.41
N GLY A 15 6.68 -2.91 3.31
CA GLY A 15 6.67 -3.21 4.72
C GLY A 15 7.73 -4.22 5.15
N SER A 16 7.44 -5.02 6.18
CA SER A 16 8.41 -5.92 6.81
C SER A 16 9.03 -6.94 5.86
N ILE A 17 8.28 -7.42 4.87
CA ILE A 17 8.80 -8.36 3.87
C ILE A 17 9.90 -7.69 3.03
N ALA A 18 9.68 -6.45 2.59
CA ALA A 18 10.67 -5.70 1.81
C ALA A 18 11.94 -5.35 2.64
N ARG A 19 11.75 -5.02 3.91
CA ARG A 19 12.84 -4.68 4.83
C ARG A 19 13.57 -5.90 5.39
N GLY A 20 12.88 -7.04 5.53
CA GLY A 20 13.42 -8.27 6.11
C GLY A 20 13.26 -8.40 7.63
N ASP A 21 12.56 -7.47 8.29
CA ASP A 21 12.19 -7.54 9.72
C ASP A 21 10.89 -8.33 9.93
N VAL A 22 10.81 -9.51 9.32
CA VAL A 22 9.60 -10.34 9.27
C VAL A 22 9.37 -11.12 10.57
N SER A 23 8.11 -11.38 10.84
CA SER A 23 7.63 -12.31 11.88
C SER A 23 6.58 -13.26 11.28
N PRO A 24 6.21 -14.33 11.99
CA PRO A 24 5.10 -15.21 11.55
C PRO A 24 3.75 -14.50 11.38
N ARG A 25 3.60 -13.27 11.89
CA ARG A 25 2.39 -12.44 11.79
C ARG A 25 2.53 -11.32 10.77
N SER A 26 3.61 -11.31 9.97
CA SER A 26 3.81 -10.26 8.97
C SER A 26 2.86 -10.44 7.81
N ASP A 27 2.15 -9.37 7.47
CA ASP A 27 1.29 -9.31 6.29
C ASP A 27 2.13 -9.26 5.01
N ILE A 28 1.60 -9.81 3.94
CA ILE A 28 2.17 -9.77 2.58
C ILE A 28 1.37 -8.75 1.79
N ASP A 29 1.84 -7.52 1.80
CA ASP A 29 1.18 -6.40 1.12
C ASP A 29 1.80 -6.13 -0.24
N ILE A 30 1.14 -6.59 -1.31
CA ILE A 30 1.53 -6.34 -2.69
C ILE A 30 0.80 -5.09 -3.18
N PHE A 31 1.55 -4.17 -3.75
CA PHE A 31 1.01 -2.92 -4.27
C PHE A 31 1.31 -2.75 -5.76
N ILE A 32 0.28 -2.43 -6.54
CA ILE A 32 0.38 -2.05 -7.95
C ILE A 32 0.30 -0.52 -8.01
N PRO A 33 1.40 0.19 -8.37
CA PRO A 33 1.43 1.66 -8.30
C PRO A 33 0.71 2.36 -9.46
N GLN A 34 0.32 1.62 -10.48
CA GLN A 34 -0.32 2.13 -11.69
C GLN A 34 -1.81 1.84 -11.68
N ASN A 35 -2.59 2.70 -12.34
CA ASN A 35 -4.01 2.43 -12.56
C ASN A 35 -4.16 1.37 -13.66
N PHE A 36 -4.71 0.23 -13.27
CA PHE A 36 -5.16 -0.81 -14.20
C PHE A 36 -6.67 -1.01 -14.05
N PRO A 37 -7.38 -1.44 -15.10
CA PRO A 37 -8.73 -1.96 -14.95
C PRO A 37 -8.70 -3.14 -13.96
N SER A 38 -9.59 -3.13 -12.96
CA SER A 38 -9.55 -4.13 -11.88
C SER A 38 -9.65 -5.56 -12.38
N PHE A 39 -10.42 -5.79 -13.45
CA PHE A 39 -10.55 -7.11 -14.05
C PHE A 39 -9.24 -7.67 -14.59
N THR A 40 -8.29 -6.80 -15.02
CA THR A 40 -6.96 -7.25 -15.48
C THR A 40 -6.16 -7.84 -14.33
N VAL A 41 -6.23 -7.19 -13.16
CA VAL A 41 -5.57 -7.70 -11.93
C VAL A 41 -6.22 -9.00 -11.47
N GLU A 42 -7.55 -9.04 -11.40
CA GLU A 42 -8.30 -10.24 -11.00
C GLU A 42 -8.02 -11.42 -11.95
N ASN A 43 -8.00 -11.18 -13.26
CA ASN A 43 -7.73 -12.22 -14.26
C ASN A 43 -6.30 -12.74 -14.16
N ALA A 44 -5.31 -11.88 -13.90
CA ALA A 44 -3.93 -12.29 -13.71
C ALA A 44 -3.79 -13.26 -12.50
N LEU A 45 -4.48 -12.97 -11.41
CA LEU A 45 -4.50 -13.84 -10.22
C LEU A 45 -5.20 -15.16 -10.52
N ARG A 46 -6.40 -15.13 -11.10
CA ARG A 46 -7.18 -16.34 -11.44
C ARG A 46 -6.47 -17.24 -12.44
N ALA A 47 -5.82 -16.67 -13.46
CA ALA A 47 -5.05 -17.42 -14.45
C ALA A 47 -3.83 -18.14 -13.82
N ALA A 48 -3.34 -17.64 -12.71
CA ALA A 48 -2.28 -18.29 -11.92
C ALA A 48 -2.83 -19.29 -10.88
N GLY A 49 -4.14 -19.56 -10.86
CA GLY A 49 -4.77 -20.47 -9.90
C GLY A 49 -4.90 -19.88 -8.49
N ILE A 50 -4.77 -18.55 -8.34
CA ILE A 50 -4.87 -17.86 -7.05
C ILE A 50 -6.35 -17.51 -6.81
N SER A 51 -6.91 -18.09 -5.74
CA SER A 51 -8.27 -17.79 -5.30
C SER A 51 -8.34 -16.41 -4.64
N ILE A 52 -9.42 -15.68 -4.90
CA ILE A 52 -9.70 -14.39 -4.28
C ILE A 52 -10.69 -14.64 -3.14
N SER A 53 -10.32 -14.26 -1.92
CA SER A 53 -11.17 -14.37 -0.75
C SER A 53 -12.16 -13.21 -0.66
N ARG A 54 -11.67 -11.97 -0.73
CA ARG A 54 -12.49 -10.75 -0.61
C ARG A 54 -12.00 -9.67 -1.56
N ARG A 55 -12.91 -8.77 -1.91
CA ARG A 55 -12.64 -7.57 -2.72
C ARG A 55 -13.21 -6.37 -2.01
N ILE A 56 -12.38 -5.39 -1.68
CA ILE A 56 -12.78 -4.26 -0.86
C ILE A 56 -12.34 -2.96 -1.54
N LEU A 57 -13.26 -2.01 -1.67
CA LEU A 57 -12.96 -0.64 -2.05
C LEU A 57 -12.79 0.21 -0.81
N VAL A 58 -11.67 0.93 -0.73
CA VAL A 58 -11.32 1.74 0.45
C VAL A 58 -10.94 3.16 0.05
N GLN A 59 -11.42 4.13 0.82
CA GLN A 59 -10.89 5.49 0.86
C GLN A 59 -10.59 5.86 2.31
N ALA A 60 -9.33 6.09 2.62
CA ALA A 60 -8.90 6.33 4.01
C ALA A 60 -9.42 7.66 4.56
N THR A 61 -9.34 8.72 3.75
CA THR A 61 -9.89 10.06 4.04
C THR A 61 -10.46 10.66 2.75
N PRO A 62 -11.31 11.69 2.80
CA PRO A 62 -11.90 12.30 1.60
C PRO A 62 -10.88 12.82 0.58
N THR A 63 -9.66 13.13 1.01
CA THR A 63 -8.59 13.68 0.16
C THR A 63 -7.63 12.62 -0.39
N TYR A 64 -7.68 11.38 0.14
CA TYR A 64 -6.81 10.30 -0.32
C TYR A 64 -7.40 9.58 -1.54
N SER A 65 -6.53 8.93 -2.30
CA SER A 65 -6.93 8.09 -3.43
C SER A 65 -7.84 6.96 -2.97
N ILE A 66 -8.75 6.59 -3.85
CA ILE A 66 -9.59 5.43 -3.66
C ILE A 66 -8.79 4.23 -4.17
N LYS A 67 -8.77 3.15 -3.40
CA LYS A 67 -8.00 1.93 -3.69
C LYS A 67 -8.89 0.70 -3.69
N GLY A 68 -8.56 -0.23 -4.57
CA GLY A 68 -9.04 -1.59 -4.52
C GLY A 68 -8.08 -2.46 -3.72
N TYR A 69 -8.65 -3.36 -2.92
CA TYR A 69 -7.94 -4.40 -2.19
C TYR A 69 -8.51 -5.75 -2.59
N ILE A 70 -7.64 -6.66 -2.99
CA ILE A 70 -7.97 -8.05 -3.28
C ILE A 70 -7.25 -8.88 -2.23
N GLU A 71 -8.00 -9.40 -1.27
CA GLU A 71 -7.50 -10.32 -0.24
C GLU A 71 -7.46 -11.73 -0.81
N ILE A 72 -6.31 -12.35 -0.72
CA ILE A 72 -6.08 -13.74 -1.13
C ILE A 72 -6.35 -14.67 0.04
N ASP A 73 -5.82 -14.30 1.20
CA ASP A 73 -6.04 -14.93 2.50
C ASP A 73 -5.90 -13.89 3.62
N ASP A 74 -5.88 -14.35 4.89
CA ASP A 74 -5.82 -13.47 6.06
C ASP A 74 -4.52 -12.66 6.17
N GLN A 75 -3.48 -13.03 5.44
CA GLN A 75 -2.17 -12.39 5.50
C GLN A 75 -1.71 -11.80 4.17
N CYS A 76 -2.34 -12.15 3.04
CA CYS A 76 -1.88 -11.75 1.72
C CYS A 76 -2.92 -10.89 0.99
N CYS A 77 -2.51 -9.69 0.62
CA CYS A 77 -3.36 -8.74 -0.07
C CYS A 77 -2.66 -8.10 -1.28
N VAL A 78 -3.41 -7.89 -2.35
CA VAL A 78 -3.02 -7.08 -3.50
C VAL A 78 -3.83 -5.79 -3.49
N SER A 79 -3.16 -4.65 -3.49
CA SER A 79 -3.80 -3.34 -3.52
C SER A 79 -3.40 -2.54 -4.75
N PHE A 80 -4.30 -1.72 -5.24
CA PHE A 80 -4.09 -0.88 -6.42
C PHE A 80 -4.96 0.38 -6.36
N PRO A 81 -4.53 1.50 -6.98
CA PRO A 81 -5.32 2.72 -7.01
C PRO A 81 -6.48 2.59 -8.02
N LEU A 82 -7.64 3.12 -7.67
CA LEU A 82 -8.82 3.32 -8.52
C LEU A 82 -8.99 4.79 -8.93
N SER A 83 -8.16 5.66 -8.37
CA SER A 83 -8.06 7.08 -8.72
C SER A 83 -6.59 7.50 -8.66
N LYS A 84 -6.23 8.60 -9.34
CA LYS A 84 -4.85 9.08 -9.35
C LYS A 84 -4.33 9.31 -7.92
N MET A 85 -3.17 8.78 -7.62
CA MET A 85 -2.50 8.98 -6.34
C MET A 85 -1.74 10.31 -6.35
N ARG A 86 -1.71 10.97 -5.20
CA ARG A 86 -0.78 12.08 -4.95
C ARG A 86 0.61 11.51 -4.65
N GLU A 87 1.64 12.33 -4.82
CA GLU A 87 3.02 11.93 -4.57
C GLU A 87 3.22 11.41 -3.12
N VAL A 88 2.68 12.10 -2.13
CA VAL A 88 2.75 11.68 -0.71
C VAL A 88 2.12 10.29 -0.46
N GLU A 89 1.11 9.91 -1.26
CA GLU A 89 0.48 8.60 -1.16
C GLU A 89 1.33 7.51 -1.81
N ARG A 90 2.09 7.86 -2.85
CA ARG A 90 3.06 6.96 -3.48
C ARG A 90 4.30 6.79 -2.59
N ASP A 91 4.77 7.86 -2.01
CA ASP A 91 5.90 7.88 -1.07
C ASP A 91 5.63 7.06 0.20
N PHE A 92 4.36 6.89 0.59
CA PHE A 92 3.98 6.03 1.71
C PHE A 92 4.55 4.61 1.60
N TYR A 93 4.57 4.04 0.40
CA TYR A 93 5.09 2.69 0.17
C TYR A 93 6.61 2.66 0.29
N LYS A 94 7.30 3.67 -0.27
CA LYS A 94 8.73 3.85 -0.10
C LYS A 94 9.10 4.10 1.37
N PHE A 95 8.30 4.89 2.08
CA PHE A 95 8.49 5.12 3.52
C PHE A 95 8.51 3.81 4.30
N GLY A 96 7.59 2.89 4.02
CA GLY A 96 7.54 1.57 4.65
C GLY A 96 8.61 0.59 4.17
N GLY A 97 9.38 0.96 3.15
CA GLY A 97 10.28 0.08 2.39
C GLY A 97 9.53 -0.70 1.32
N GLU A 98 9.94 -0.58 0.07
CA GLU A 98 9.34 -1.31 -1.05
C GLU A 98 10.40 -2.06 -1.86
N ALA A 99 10.07 -3.29 -2.29
CA ALA A 99 10.94 -4.13 -3.10
C ALA A 99 10.20 -4.69 -4.31
N THR A 100 10.91 -4.79 -5.43
CA THR A 100 10.42 -5.45 -6.64
C THR A 100 10.55 -6.98 -6.52
N LEU A 101 9.90 -7.71 -7.43
CA LEU A 101 10.04 -9.16 -7.48
C LEU A 101 11.49 -9.59 -7.78
N GLU A 102 12.20 -8.85 -8.63
CA GLU A 102 13.61 -9.09 -8.92
C GLU A 102 14.50 -8.95 -7.69
N MET A 103 14.28 -7.90 -6.89
CA MET A 103 14.99 -7.69 -5.62
C MET A 103 14.73 -8.84 -4.65
N LEU A 104 13.47 -9.32 -4.55
CA LEU A 104 13.15 -10.48 -3.72
C LEU A 104 13.86 -11.76 -4.18
N ARG A 105 13.89 -12.03 -5.49
CA ARG A 105 14.61 -13.18 -6.08
C ARG A 105 16.11 -13.10 -5.78
N SER A 106 16.66 -11.89 -5.80
CA SER A 106 18.07 -11.62 -5.48
C SER A 106 18.32 -11.48 -3.96
N LYS A 107 17.31 -11.71 -3.11
CA LYS A 107 17.37 -11.58 -1.64
C LYS A 107 17.83 -10.19 -1.17
N VAL A 108 17.61 -9.17 -1.99
CA VAL A 108 17.87 -7.78 -1.64
C VAL A 108 16.81 -7.30 -0.67
N ARG A 109 17.23 -6.69 0.44
CA ARG A 109 16.39 -6.02 1.41
C ARG A 109 16.58 -4.50 1.30
N VAL A 110 15.55 -3.73 1.60
CA VAL A 110 15.56 -2.28 1.48
C VAL A 110 15.36 -1.61 2.84
N PRO A 111 15.90 -0.41 3.06
CA PRO A 111 15.57 0.36 4.25
C PRO A 111 14.10 0.82 4.20
N GLY A 112 13.53 1.07 5.38
CA GLY A 112 12.18 1.61 5.53
C GLY A 112 11.81 1.81 6.98
N VAL A 113 10.70 2.50 7.23
CA VAL A 113 10.25 2.83 8.57
C VAL A 113 9.07 1.96 8.98
N ASP A 114 9.12 1.43 10.18
CA ASP A 114 8.04 0.64 10.75
C ASP A 114 6.96 1.49 11.47
N LYS A 115 5.93 0.82 12.00
CA LYS A 115 4.81 1.47 12.72
C LYS A 115 5.24 2.12 14.04
N ARG A 116 6.42 1.75 14.60
CA ARG A 116 7.01 2.30 15.85
C ARG A 116 7.83 3.57 15.57
N LEU A 117 7.89 4.06 14.34
CA LEU A 117 8.75 5.14 13.87
C LEU A 117 10.25 4.80 14.02
N MET A 118 10.57 3.52 13.81
CA MET A 118 11.94 3.04 13.72
C MET A 118 12.33 2.86 12.25
N LEU A 119 13.44 3.48 11.86
CA LEU A 119 14.11 3.19 10.59
C LEU A 119 14.80 1.83 10.73
N ILE A 120 14.45 0.93 9.83
CA ILE A 120 15.04 -0.41 9.72
C ILE A 120 16.02 -0.36 8.56
N GLU A 121 17.31 -0.50 8.84
CA GLU A 121 18.38 -0.52 7.84
C GLU A 121 18.95 -1.94 7.76
N PRO A 122 18.72 -2.68 6.66
CA PRO A 122 19.25 -4.04 6.51
C PRO A 122 20.77 -4.08 6.53
N THR A 123 21.32 -5.14 7.14
CA THR A 123 22.74 -5.48 7.15
C THR A 123 22.94 -6.92 6.68
N ASP A 124 24.17 -7.38 6.48
CA ASP A 124 24.43 -8.74 6.02
C ASP A 124 23.83 -9.81 6.94
N ASN A 125 23.85 -9.58 8.25
CA ASN A 125 23.43 -10.55 9.26
C ASN A 125 22.15 -10.17 10.02
N GLY A 126 21.39 -9.16 9.57
CA GLY A 126 20.19 -8.70 10.26
C GLY A 126 19.79 -7.30 9.84
N HIS A 127 19.49 -6.44 10.78
CA HIS A 127 19.21 -5.02 10.54
C HIS A 127 19.59 -4.17 11.75
N VAL A 128 19.74 -2.88 11.51
CA VAL A 128 19.90 -1.87 12.57
C VAL A 128 18.59 -1.08 12.68
N GLU A 129 18.15 -0.82 13.90
CA GLU A 129 16.98 0.01 14.19
C GLU A 129 17.39 1.35 14.77
N SER A 130 16.86 2.45 14.27
CA SER A 130 17.06 3.78 14.83
C SER A 130 15.77 4.60 14.79
N SER A 131 15.54 5.45 15.81
CA SER A 131 14.38 6.34 15.82
C SER A 131 14.50 7.38 14.71
N ILE A 132 13.39 7.65 14.02
CA ILE A 132 13.33 8.70 13.00
C ILE A 132 12.99 10.08 13.58
N ILE A 133 12.58 10.15 14.84
CA ILE A 133 12.20 11.40 15.48
C ILE A 133 13.42 12.32 15.60
N GLY A 134 13.32 13.53 15.04
CA GLY A 134 14.40 14.50 14.95
C GLY A 134 15.43 14.19 13.85
N GLN A 135 15.17 13.20 12.98
CA GLN A 135 16.03 12.82 11.85
C GLN A 135 15.26 12.77 10.52
N GLU A 136 14.14 13.46 10.43
CA GLU A 136 13.17 13.35 9.33
C GLU A 136 13.80 13.67 7.98
N GLU A 137 14.66 14.69 7.90
CA GLU A 137 15.39 15.06 6.67
C GLU A 137 16.37 13.96 6.21
N ARG A 138 17.12 13.38 7.16
CA ARG A 138 18.03 12.25 6.86
C ARG A 138 17.27 11.05 6.32
N VAL A 139 16.15 10.72 6.94
CA VAL A 139 15.29 9.60 6.55
C VAL A 139 14.68 9.85 5.18
N ALA A 140 14.16 11.05 4.92
CA ALA A 140 13.61 11.43 3.62
C ALA A 140 14.65 11.26 2.50
N LYS A 141 15.88 11.74 2.72
CA LYS A 141 16.99 11.60 1.77
C LYS A 141 17.36 10.12 1.54
N LEU A 142 17.45 9.33 2.60
CA LEU A 142 17.80 7.91 2.52
C LEU A 142 16.76 7.12 1.72
N LEU A 143 15.47 7.39 1.94
CA LEU A 143 14.37 6.68 1.30
C LEU A 143 13.98 7.27 -0.07
N GLY A 144 14.57 8.40 -0.49
CA GLY A 144 14.25 9.07 -1.75
C GLY A 144 12.80 9.56 -1.81
N ILE A 145 12.31 10.15 -0.72
CA ILE A 145 10.95 10.68 -0.56
C ILE A 145 10.97 12.13 -0.06
N SER A 146 9.82 12.80 -0.09
CA SER A 146 9.73 14.15 0.45
C SER A 146 9.80 14.17 1.99
N VAL A 147 10.40 15.22 2.55
CA VAL A 147 10.41 15.45 4.01
C VAL A 147 8.98 15.59 4.53
N ASP A 148 8.10 16.24 3.77
CA ASP A 148 6.70 16.39 4.13
C ASP A 148 5.99 15.05 4.31
N THR A 149 6.33 14.05 3.49
CA THR A 149 5.82 12.68 3.66
C THR A 149 6.27 12.09 4.99
N VAL A 150 7.53 12.25 5.36
CA VAL A 150 8.05 11.74 6.65
C VAL A 150 7.37 12.42 7.82
N LEU A 151 7.28 13.76 7.80
CA LEU A 151 6.62 14.56 8.84
C LEU A 151 5.12 14.21 8.99
N ASP A 152 4.42 14.01 7.88
CA ASP A 152 3.01 13.59 7.90
C ASP A 152 2.87 12.20 8.52
N ARG A 153 3.74 11.25 8.17
CA ARG A 153 3.75 9.90 8.74
C ARG A 153 4.03 9.90 10.24
N VAL A 154 5.01 10.69 10.70
CA VAL A 154 5.31 10.88 12.13
C VAL A 154 4.06 11.39 12.85
N ARG A 155 3.44 12.46 12.34
CA ARG A 155 2.21 13.04 12.93
C ARG A 155 1.08 12.02 13.02
N ILE A 156 0.82 11.27 11.94
CA ILE A 156 -0.25 10.27 11.88
C ILE A 156 0.02 9.13 12.87
N LEU A 157 1.24 8.61 12.93
CA LEU A 157 1.56 7.47 13.80
C LEU A 157 1.54 7.86 15.28
N LEU A 158 2.10 9.03 15.64
CA LEU A 158 2.00 9.55 17.01
C LEU A 158 0.57 9.83 17.44
N ARG A 159 -0.30 10.31 16.52
CA ARG A 159 -1.72 10.47 16.82
C ARG A 159 -2.42 9.13 17.05
N ARG A 160 -2.10 8.11 16.23
CA ARG A 160 -2.65 6.75 16.40
C ARG A 160 -2.28 6.13 17.75
N ASP A 161 -1.09 6.39 18.21
CA ASP A 161 -0.63 5.90 19.52
C ASP A 161 -1.45 6.51 20.67
N LYS A 162 -1.85 7.79 20.54
CA LYS A 162 -2.60 8.51 21.57
C LYS A 162 -4.10 8.22 21.56
N VAL A 163 -4.74 8.13 20.38
CA VAL A 163 -6.20 8.08 20.22
C VAL A 163 -6.72 6.83 19.52
N GLY A 164 -5.83 5.91 19.15
CA GLY A 164 -6.19 4.70 18.42
C GLY A 164 -6.44 4.95 16.92
N ARG A 165 -6.88 3.90 16.22
CA ARG A 165 -7.22 3.98 14.80
C ARG A 165 -8.57 4.69 14.62
N THR A 166 -8.61 5.72 13.81
CA THR A 166 -9.87 6.29 13.30
C THR A 166 -10.41 5.39 12.19
N GLY A 167 -11.73 5.30 12.03
CA GLY A 167 -12.36 4.55 10.95
C GLY A 167 -11.97 5.07 9.56
N LEU A 168 -12.24 4.27 8.54
CA LEU A 168 -12.08 4.63 7.14
C LEU A 168 -13.23 5.53 6.69
N PHE A 169 -12.94 6.47 5.77
CA PHE A 169 -13.99 7.35 5.22
C PHE A 169 -14.98 6.55 4.35
N VAL A 170 -14.45 5.65 3.51
CA VAL A 170 -15.25 4.67 2.77
C VAL A 170 -14.57 3.31 2.92
N GLU A 171 -15.39 2.31 3.23
CA GLU A 171 -15.03 0.89 3.18
C GLU A 171 -16.23 0.14 2.61
N ARG A 172 -16.04 -0.53 1.48
CA ARG A 172 -17.12 -1.23 0.79
C ARG A 172 -16.63 -2.57 0.24
N GLU A 173 -17.08 -3.65 0.83
CA GLU A 173 -16.87 -4.99 0.28
C GLU A 173 -17.74 -5.19 -0.97
N LEU A 174 -17.17 -5.79 -2.00
CA LEU A 174 -17.84 -6.06 -3.26
C LEU A 174 -18.54 -7.40 -3.22
N ALA A 175 -19.78 -7.45 -3.70
CA ALA A 175 -20.47 -8.71 -3.98
C ALA A 175 -19.80 -9.44 -5.17
N PRO A 176 -19.99 -10.76 -5.31
CA PRO A 176 -19.36 -11.56 -6.39
C PRO A 176 -19.59 -11.01 -7.80
N GLU A 177 -20.76 -10.47 -8.07
CA GLU A 177 -21.18 -9.92 -9.37
C GLU A 177 -20.77 -8.46 -9.60
N GLU A 178 -20.27 -7.77 -8.58
CA GLU A 178 -19.85 -6.36 -8.68
C GLU A 178 -18.41 -6.25 -9.20
N SER A 179 -18.12 -5.18 -9.95
CA SER A 179 -16.75 -4.75 -10.26
C SER A 179 -16.36 -3.52 -9.44
N PHE A 180 -15.07 -3.29 -9.23
CA PHE A 180 -14.57 -2.09 -8.55
C PHE A 180 -15.06 -0.82 -9.25
N GLU A 181 -15.03 -0.80 -10.58
CA GLU A 181 -15.45 0.34 -11.39
C GLU A 181 -16.96 0.63 -11.22
N SER A 182 -17.81 -0.40 -11.18
CA SER A 182 -19.26 -0.24 -10.99
C SER A 182 -19.59 0.29 -9.60
N VAL A 183 -18.90 -0.23 -8.56
CA VAL A 183 -19.08 0.23 -7.18
C VAL A 183 -18.56 1.67 -7.03
N LEU A 184 -17.39 1.98 -7.61
CA LEU A 184 -16.82 3.32 -7.58
C LEU A 184 -17.73 4.35 -8.23
N LYS A 185 -18.34 4.02 -9.38
CA LYS A 185 -19.30 4.88 -10.06
C LYS A 185 -20.51 5.18 -9.16
N ARG A 186 -21.11 4.16 -8.56
CA ARG A 186 -22.27 4.34 -7.64
C ARG A 186 -21.90 5.19 -6.43
N LEU A 187 -20.70 4.99 -5.86
CA LEU A 187 -20.21 5.82 -4.76
C LEU A 187 -20.03 7.28 -5.19
N ALA A 188 -19.50 7.53 -6.38
CA ALA A 188 -19.37 8.87 -6.93
C ALA A 188 -20.73 9.56 -7.18
N ASP A 189 -21.75 8.80 -7.54
CA ASP A 189 -23.11 9.32 -7.77
C ASP A 189 -23.76 9.76 -6.45
N THR A 190 -23.50 9.07 -5.37
CA THR A 190 -24.13 9.30 -4.05
C THR A 190 -23.28 10.10 -3.07
N ASN A 191 -21.95 10.13 -3.23
CA ASN A 191 -21.02 10.79 -2.31
C ASN A 191 -20.26 11.94 -3.00
N PRO A 192 -20.57 13.21 -2.66
CA PRO A 192 -19.91 14.38 -3.27
C PRO A 192 -18.38 14.41 -3.06
N ALA A 193 -17.87 13.90 -1.92
CA ALA A 193 -16.43 13.89 -1.65
C ALA A 193 -15.69 12.88 -2.54
N VAL A 194 -16.27 11.69 -2.73
CA VAL A 194 -15.76 10.69 -3.69
C VAL A 194 -15.74 11.27 -5.10
N ARG A 195 -16.86 11.89 -5.52
CA ARG A 195 -16.98 12.53 -6.84
C ARG A 195 -15.93 13.62 -7.06
N ARG A 196 -15.71 14.49 -6.06
CA ARG A 196 -14.70 15.54 -6.12
C ARG A 196 -13.31 14.92 -6.29
N ARG A 197 -12.97 13.92 -5.49
CA ARG A 197 -11.65 13.28 -5.53
C ARG A 197 -11.34 12.62 -6.88
N LEU A 198 -12.35 12.06 -7.56
CA LEU A 198 -12.20 11.50 -8.90
C LEU A 198 -11.98 12.56 -9.99
N ARG A 199 -12.48 13.79 -9.80
CA ARG A 199 -12.28 14.89 -10.75
C ARG A 199 -10.93 15.59 -10.61
N GLU A 200 -10.31 15.51 -9.45
CA GLU A 200 -9.00 16.10 -9.14
C GLU A 200 -7.83 15.22 -9.64
N GLY A 201 -8.09 14.07 -10.16
CA GLY A 201 -7.14 13.11 -10.73
C GLY A 201 -7.38 12.91 -12.20
#